data_ca29497909952aa899fc7fd380ca3b98
#
_entry.id   ca29497909952aa899fc7fd380ca3b98
#
_cell.length_a   1.000
_cell.length_b   1.000
_cell.length_c   1.000
_cell.angle_alpha   90.00
_cell.angle_beta   90.00
_cell.angle_gamma   90.00
#
_symmetry.space_group_name_H-M   'P 1'
#
loop_
_entity.id
_entity.type
_entity.pdbx_description
1 polymer ?
#
loop_
_entity_poly.entity_id
_entity_poly.type
_entity_poly.pdbx_seq_one_letter_code
_entity_poly.pdbx_strand_id
1 'polypeptide(L)'
;MWLVDETRCGYAAVLVDIVDSRHHGDRAALQEQVAEAAAVLNVRIPSLDPMTSTVGDELQATYADLFVAIRAVSELRLELAGVVGIRAGIGWGDIVMHDAERSPFGQDGPAW
;
A
#
# COMPACT_ATOMS: atom_id res chain seq x y z
N MET A 1 4.92 -13.30 27.14
CA MET A 1 4.41 -12.03 26.62
C MET A 1 5.45 -10.93 26.77
N TRP A 2 5.54 -10.08 25.80
CA TRP A 2 6.48 -8.98 25.85
C TRP A 2 5.72 -7.68 25.80
N LEU A 3 6.34 -6.65 26.38
CA LEU A 3 5.71 -5.35 26.49
C LEU A 3 5.92 -4.56 25.20
N VAL A 4 4.86 -3.89 24.80
CA VAL A 4 4.92 -2.99 23.67
C VAL A 4 5.16 -1.58 24.21
N ASP A 5 6.12 -0.90 23.64
CA ASP A 5 6.41 0.49 24.00
C ASP A 5 5.25 1.35 23.47
N GLU A 6 4.59 2.06 24.37
CA GLU A 6 3.44 2.89 24.01
C GLU A 6 3.79 4.06 23.10
N THR A 7 5.06 4.43 23.01
CA THR A 7 5.49 5.52 22.14
C THR A 7 5.78 5.06 20.73
N ARG A 8 5.65 3.75 20.47
CA ARG A 8 5.91 3.15 19.17
C ARG A 8 4.73 2.34 18.68
N CYS A 9 4.52 2.39 17.38
CA CYS A 9 3.58 1.52 16.67
C CYS A 9 4.33 0.81 15.58
N GLY A 10 4.15 -0.51 15.49
CA GLY A 10 4.61 -1.23 14.32
C GLY A 10 3.69 -0.96 13.13
N TYR A 11 4.24 -0.92 11.93
CA TYR A 11 3.44 -0.78 10.72
C TYR A 11 4.11 -1.48 9.55
N ALA A 12 3.30 -1.86 8.58
CA ALA A 12 3.77 -2.42 7.32
C ALA A 12 3.58 -1.39 6.21
N ALA A 13 4.65 -1.04 5.53
CA ALA A 13 4.61 -0.15 4.38
C ALA A 13 4.59 -0.99 3.10
N VAL A 14 3.70 -0.68 2.21
CA VAL A 14 3.52 -1.39 0.95
C VAL A 14 3.80 -0.45 -0.21
N LEU A 15 4.65 -0.91 -1.13
CA LEU A 15 4.92 -0.25 -2.41
C LEU A 15 4.50 -1.20 -3.51
N VAL A 16 3.73 -0.70 -4.46
CA VAL A 16 3.24 -1.50 -5.58
C VAL A 16 3.61 -0.82 -6.89
N ASP A 17 4.19 -1.60 -7.81
CA ASP A 17 4.44 -1.18 -9.19
C ASP A 17 3.53 -1.94 -10.13
N ILE A 18 2.99 -1.23 -11.11
CA ILE A 18 2.19 -1.83 -12.18
C ILE A 18 3.15 -2.36 -13.24
N VAL A 19 3.04 -3.65 -13.52
CA VAL A 19 3.92 -4.33 -14.50
C VAL A 19 3.42 -4.06 -15.91
N ASP A 20 4.36 -3.69 -16.79
CA ASP A 20 4.10 -3.47 -18.22
C ASP A 20 3.05 -2.41 -18.53
N SER A 21 2.89 -1.44 -17.65
CA SER A 21 1.92 -0.35 -17.88
C SER A 21 2.18 0.40 -19.18
N ARG A 22 3.44 0.49 -19.60
CA ARG A 22 3.82 1.17 -20.85
C ARG A 22 3.32 0.48 -22.09
N HIS A 23 3.06 -0.82 -22.00
CA HIS A 23 2.58 -1.63 -23.12
C HIS A 23 1.07 -1.73 -23.17
N HIS A 24 0.39 -1.14 -22.21
CA HIS A 24 -1.06 -1.13 -22.19
C HIS A 24 -1.57 -0.09 -23.19
N GLY A 25 -2.55 -0.46 -24.00
CA GLY A 25 -3.01 0.38 -25.10
C GLY A 25 -3.64 1.71 -24.67
N ASP A 26 -4.32 1.74 -23.53
CA ASP A 26 -4.96 2.94 -23.01
C ASP A 26 -4.54 3.14 -21.56
N ARG A 27 -3.60 4.04 -21.35
CA ARG A 27 -3.06 4.32 -20.02
C ARG A 27 -4.08 5.00 -19.12
N ALA A 28 -4.92 5.87 -19.66
CA ALA A 28 -5.93 6.53 -18.85
C ALA A 28 -6.96 5.53 -18.32
N ALA A 29 -7.40 4.61 -19.17
CA ALA A 29 -8.31 3.55 -18.76
C ALA A 29 -7.64 2.62 -17.72
N LEU A 30 -6.37 2.29 -17.92
CA LEU A 30 -5.63 1.47 -16.96
C LEU A 30 -5.55 2.15 -15.60
N GLN A 31 -5.22 3.44 -15.57
CA GLN A 31 -5.15 4.19 -14.34
C GLN A 31 -6.49 4.25 -13.61
N GLU A 32 -7.58 4.39 -14.35
CA GLU A 32 -8.93 4.33 -13.78
C GLU A 32 -9.22 2.97 -13.14
N GLN A 33 -8.88 1.90 -13.84
CA GLN A 33 -9.09 0.55 -13.33
C GLN A 33 -8.27 0.29 -12.07
N VAL A 34 -7.03 0.76 -12.04
CA VAL A 34 -6.15 0.64 -10.87
C VAL A 34 -6.72 1.45 -9.70
N ALA A 35 -7.19 2.67 -9.95
CA ALA A 35 -7.79 3.50 -8.93
C ALA A 35 -9.06 2.88 -8.36
N GLU A 36 -9.89 2.28 -9.20
CA GLU A 36 -11.09 1.57 -8.75
C GLU A 36 -10.75 0.35 -7.90
N ALA A 37 -9.75 -0.42 -8.33
CA ALA A 37 -9.30 -1.59 -7.57
C ALA A 37 -8.79 -1.16 -6.18
N ALA A 38 -8.02 -0.08 -6.12
CA ALA A 38 -7.53 0.44 -4.86
C ALA A 38 -8.68 0.93 -3.97
N ALA A 39 -9.67 1.60 -4.55
CA ALA A 39 -10.84 2.07 -3.80
C ALA A 39 -11.63 0.91 -3.19
N VAL A 40 -11.86 -0.15 -3.94
CA VAL A 40 -12.52 -1.36 -3.44
C VAL A 40 -11.72 -1.97 -2.30
N LEU A 41 -10.41 -2.08 -2.50
CA LEU A 41 -9.51 -2.62 -1.48
C LEU A 41 -9.58 -1.82 -0.19
N ASN A 42 -9.55 -0.49 -0.29
CA ASN A 42 -9.54 0.40 0.86
C ASN A 42 -10.82 0.31 1.69
N VAL A 43 -11.94 -0.04 1.07
CA VAL A 43 -13.19 -0.27 1.78
C VAL A 43 -13.16 -1.58 2.55
N ARG A 44 -12.56 -2.62 1.96
CA ARG A 44 -12.54 -3.96 2.54
C ARG A 44 -11.49 -4.13 3.62
N ILE A 45 -10.33 -3.51 3.46
CA ILE A 45 -9.19 -3.75 4.33
C ILE A 45 -8.80 -2.46 5.03
N PRO A 46 -8.90 -2.42 6.36
CA PRO A 46 -8.49 -1.25 7.12
C PRO A 46 -7.02 -0.94 6.92
N SER A 47 -6.70 0.32 6.78
CA SER A 47 -5.33 0.79 6.60
C SER A 47 -5.04 1.94 7.56
N LEU A 48 -3.77 2.18 7.83
CA LEU A 48 -3.34 3.40 8.49
C LEU A 48 -3.36 4.54 7.47
N ASP A 49 -2.79 4.27 6.29
CA ASP A 49 -2.89 5.15 5.15
C ASP A 49 -3.37 4.32 3.96
N PRO A 50 -4.43 4.75 3.28
CA PRO A 50 -5.03 3.93 2.24
C PRO A 50 -4.15 3.82 1.01
N MET A 51 -4.38 2.77 0.23
CA MET A 51 -3.68 2.54 -1.03
C MET A 51 -4.00 3.66 -2.00
N THR A 52 -2.98 4.40 -2.40
CA THR A 52 -3.12 5.53 -3.33
C THR A 52 -1.95 5.58 -4.27
N SER A 53 -2.19 6.15 -5.45
CA SER A 53 -1.12 6.42 -6.41
C SER A 53 -0.21 7.52 -5.89
N THR A 54 1.07 7.35 -6.10
CA THR A 54 2.07 8.36 -5.75
C THR A 54 2.58 9.05 -7.00
N VAL A 55 3.51 8.42 -7.69
CA VAL A 55 4.09 8.96 -8.91
C VAL A 55 3.98 7.91 -10.00
N GLY A 56 3.41 8.29 -11.14
CA GLY A 56 3.30 7.39 -12.28
C GLY A 56 2.49 6.13 -11.97
N ASP A 57 3.12 4.98 -12.11
CA ASP A 57 2.48 3.68 -11.97
C ASP A 57 2.72 3.03 -10.61
N GLU A 58 3.00 3.82 -9.60
CA GLU A 58 3.31 3.35 -8.26
C GLU A 58 2.18 3.67 -7.30
N LEU A 59 1.90 2.73 -6.38
CA LEU A 59 0.95 2.92 -5.30
C LEU A 59 1.65 2.69 -3.98
N GLN A 60 1.14 3.33 -2.93
CA GLN A 60 1.64 3.16 -1.57
C GLN A 60 0.48 3.02 -0.59
N ALA A 61 0.73 2.26 0.47
CA ALA A 61 -0.21 2.13 1.58
C ALA A 61 0.56 1.74 2.85
N THR A 62 -0.04 1.98 4.00
CA THR A 62 0.48 1.47 5.26
C THR A 62 -0.62 0.75 6.03
N TYR A 63 -0.23 -0.32 6.71
CA TYR A 63 -1.15 -1.17 7.47
C TYR A 63 -0.57 -1.41 8.85
N ALA A 64 -1.42 -1.62 9.82
CA ALA A 64 -1.01 -1.83 11.20
C ALA A 64 -0.30 -3.17 11.41
N ASP A 65 -0.42 -4.09 10.47
CA ASP A 65 -0.09 -5.50 10.66
C ASP A 65 0.44 -6.08 9.35
N LEU A 66 1.46 -6.89 9.45
CA LEU A 66 2.07 -7.51 8.28
C LEU A 66 1.11 -8.44 7.53
N PHE A 67 0.29 -9.19 8.26
CA PHE A 67 -0.69 -10.09 7.63
C PHE A 67 -1.73 -9.31 6.84
N VAL A 68 -2.17 -8.18 7.38
CA VAL A 68 -3.12 -7.31 6.68
C VAL A 68 -2.49 -6.76 5.41
N ALA A 69 -1.22 -6.37 5.47
CA ALA A 69 -0.50 -5.89 4.29
C ALA A 69 -0.39 -6.96 3.21
N ILE A 70 -0.07 -8.20 3.59
CA ILE A 70 0.02 -9.32 2.65
C ILE A 70 -1.35 -9.58 2.02
N ARG A 71 -2.41 -9.55 2.83
CA ARG A 71 -3.77 -9.71 2.35
C ARG A 71 -4.14 -8.61 1.37
N ALA A 72 -3.77 -7.38 1.67
CA ALA A 72 -4.05 -6.24 0.79
C ALA A 72 -3.41 -6.41 -0.58
N VAL A 73 -2.13 -6.80 -0.61
CA VAL A 73 -1.42 -7.05 -1.87
C VAL A 73 -2.08 -8.19 -2.65
N SER A 74 -2.45 -9.28 -1.96
CA SER A 74 -3.09 -10.42 -2.60
C SER A 74 -4.44 -10.05 -3.20
N GLU A 75 -5.26 -9.30 -2.47
CA GLU A 75 -6.56 -8.87 -2.96
C GLU A 75 -6.44 -7.86 -4.10
N LEU A 76 -5.46 -6.96 -4.04
CA LEU A 76 -5.20 -6.04 -5.14
C LEU A 76 -4.83 -6.80 -6.42
N ARG A 77 -3.97 -7.81 -6.28
CA ARG A 77 -3.58 -8.65 -7.41
C ARG A 77 -4.78 -9.35 -8.02
N LEU A 78 -5.69 -9.85 -7.19
CA LEU A 78 -6.93 -10.50 -7.66
C LEU A 78 -7.86 -9.50 -8.35
N GLU A 79 -8.01 -8.30 -7.80
CA GLU A 79 -8.85 -7.27 -8.42
C GLU A 79 -8.35 -6.86 -9.79
N LEU A 80 -7.04 -6.90 -9.99
CA LEU A 80 -6.42 -6.52 -11.25
C LEU A 80 -6.13 -7.71 -12.17
N ALA A 81 -6.51 -8.92 -11.75
CA ALA A 81 -6.30 -10.12 -12.57
C ALA A 81 -7.02 -9.98 -13.92
N GLY A 82 -6.32 -10.29 -15.00
CA GLY A 82 -6.85 -10.12 -16.35
C GLY A 82 -6.71 -8.71 -16.89
N VAL A 83 -6.34 -7.74 -16.07
CA VAL A 83 -6.12 -6.36 -16.48
C VAL A 83 -4.63 -6.08 -16.60
N VAL A 84 -3.89 -6.28 -15.50
CA VAL A 84 -2.46 -6.01 -15.45
C VAL A 84 -1.86 -6.77 -14.26
N GLY A 85 -0.55 -7.04 -14.33
CA GLY A 85 0.19 -7.61 -13.21
C GLY A 85 0.72 -6.50 -12.30
N ILE A 86 1.09 -6.89 -11.08
CA ILE A 86 1.71 -5.98 -10.13
C ILE A 86 2.94 -6.63 -9.51
N ARG A 87 3.87 -5.80 -9.08
CA ARG A 87 4.97 -6.17 -8.19
C ARG A 87 4.82 -5.38 -6.91
N ALA A 88 5.04 -6.03 -5.78
CA ALA A 88 4.87 -5.37 -4.49
C ALA A 88 6.05 -5.67 -3.57
N GLY A 89 6.42 -4.66 -2.81
CA GLY A 89 7.37 -4.80 -1.71
C GLY A 89 6.67 -4.42 -0.41
N ILE A 90 6.98 -5.13 0.65
CA ILE A 90 6.43 -4.86 1.97
C ILE A 90 7.58 -4.73 2.95
N GLY A 91 7.65 -3.58 3.62
CA GLY A 91 8.59 -3.34 4.70
C GLY A 91 7.86 -3.28 6.02
N TRP A 92 8.47 -3.81 7.06
CA TRP A 92 7.93 -3.75 8.42
C TRP A 92 8.86 -2.91 9.28
N GLY A 93 8.28 -1.99 10.05
CA GLY A 93 9.06 -1.13 10.93
C GLY A 93 8.22 -0.48 11.99
N ASP A 94 8.88 0.34 12.80
CA ASP A 94 8.24 1.10 13.86
C ASP A 94 8.13 2.56 13.47
N ILE A 95 7.09 3.20 13.96
CA ILE A 95 6.90 4.63 13.83
C ILE A 95 6.79 5.24 15.23
N VAL A 96 7.37 6.40 15.41
CA VAL A 96 7.25 7.13 16.66
C VAL A 96 5.94 7.92 16.64
N MET A 97 5.14 7.77 17.69
CA MET A 97 3.76 8.28 17.70
C MET A 97 3.65 9.78 17.51
N HIS A 98 4.65 10.55 17.87
CA HIS A 98 4.58 12.01 17.68
C HIS A 98 4.54 12.40 16.18
N ASP A 99 4.91 11.48 15.29
CA ASP A 99 4.84 11.71 13.84
C ASP A 99 3.60 11.09 13.21
N ALA A 100 2.68 10.57 14.01
CA ALA A 100 1.54 9.81 13.51
C ALA A 100 0.59 10.61 12.62
N GLU A 101 0.60 11.94 12.74
CA GLU A 101 -0.24 12.81 11.92
C GLU A 101 0.30 13.03 10.52
N ARG A 102 1.54 12.67 10.27
CA ARG A 102 2.17 12.89 8.97
C ARG A 102 1.65 11.87 7.96
N SER A 103 1.58 12.31 6.71
CA SER A 103 1.21 11.39 5.64
C SER A 103 2.32 10.37 5.41
N PRO A 104 2.03 9.24 4.72
CA PRO A 104 3.05 8.24 4.42
C PRO A 104 4.27 8.82 3.70
N PHE A 105 4.06 9.85 2.90
CA PHE A 105 5.15 10.47 2.13
C PHE A 105 6.10 11.28 3.00
N GLY A 106 5.67 11.65 4.19
CA GLY A 106 6.49 12.40 5.12
C GLY A 106 7.00 11.58 6.29
N GLN A 107 6.70 10.31 6.35
CA GLN A 107 7.13 9.45 7.46
C GLN A 107 8.57 9.02 7.30
N ASP A 108 9.28 9.03 8.42
CA ASP A 108 10.59 8.40 8.53
C ASP A 108 10.44 7.13 9.36
N GLY A 109 10.97 6.06 8.86
CA GLY A 109 10.94 4.82 9.58
C GLY A 109 11.62 3.71 8.82
N PRO A 110 12.00 2.62 9.49
CA PRO A 110 12.73 1.55 8.81
C PRO A 110 11.93 0.82 7.74
N ALA A 111 10.61 0.99 7.70
CA ALA A 111 9.79 0.37 6.67
C ALA A 111 9.97 1.04 5.30
N TRP A 112 10.36 2.26 5.27
CA TRP A 112 10.59 3.01 4.03
C TRP A 112 12.06 3.00 3.64
#